data_4a832d21e7749a8651f7c4191c29d3a4
#
_entry.id   4a832d21e7749a8651f7c4191c29d3a4
#
_cell.length_a   1.000
_cell.length_b   1.000
_cell.length_c   1.000
_cell.angle_alpha   90.00
_cell.angle_beta   90.00
_cell.angle_gamma   90.00
#
_symmetry.space_group_name_H-M   'P 1'
#
loop_
_entity.id
_entity.type
_entity.pdbx_description
1 polymer ?
#
loop_
_entity_poly.entity_id
_entity_poly.type
_entity_poly.pdbx_seq_one_letter_code
_entity_poly.pdbx_strand_id
1 'polypeptide(L)'
;MHEIPAGQPLWRAAPAQADARILIVDDEPANLKLLDKMLRAEGYRNLVLIQDPRQVMEAYRAGPVDLILLDINMPHLDGFAVLAQLQALDDPLLPPVIILTAQHGRDVLLRALNGGARDFIGKPFDRLELLARVRNLLDVHLAQRLLHAQKDVLEAEVRARTHELHRTRLQVVQRLGRAAEYRDNETGYHIMRVSHVAALLAGAAGWDAGQCDLMLNASPMHDIGKIGIPDHILLKPGRLEPEEMAVMKTHTTIGAEILGDGDSDLLRLAREIALTHHEKWDGSGYPHGLAGGAIPLSGRIVAVADVFDALTSERPYKRAWSVEDAVAFMREQAGTHFDPDLVRHFLELLPQVLEIRARFAEPSASPRASGASGMDAGGVGGQDEPSA
;
A
#
# COMPACT_ATOMS: atom_id res chain seq x y z
N MET A 1 -3.10 -1.33 22.37
CA MET A 1 -2.75 -2.76 22.39
C MET A 1 -4.03 -3.50 22.75
N HIS A 2 -4.79 -3.97 21.77
CA HIS A 2 -5.88 -4.90 21.98
C HIS A 2 -5.33 -6.30 21.71
N GLU A 3 -5.26 -7.09 22.77
CA GLU A 3 -4.94 -8.51 22.70
C GLU A 3 -6.00 -9.22 21.85
N ILE A 4 -5.56 -9.83 20.75
CA ILE A 4 -6.35 -10.77 19.99
C ILE A 4 -6.27 -12.09 20.78
N PRO A 5 -7.38 -12.67 21.25
CA PRO A 5 -7.33 -13.95 21.92
C PRO A 5 -6.81 -15.02 20.96
N ALA A 6 -5.68 -15.61 21.32
CA ALA A 6 -5.11 -16.74 20.63
C ALA A 6 -6.08 -17.93 20.70
N GLY A 7 -6.52 -18.45 19.55
CA GLY A 7 -7.05 -19.80 19.50
C GLY A 7 -8.41 -20.05 18.87
N GLN A 8 -9.02 -19.12 18.13
CA GLN A 8 -10.12 -19.50 17.23
C GLN A 8 -9.70 -19.28 15.78
N PRO A 9 -9.69 -20.34 14.93
CA PRO A 9 -9.48 -20.18 13.51
C PRO A 9 -10.59 -19.29 12.92
N LEU A 10 -10.21 -18.30 12.12
CA LEU A 10 -11.10 -17.28 11.51
C LEU A 10 -12.09 -17.85 10.47
N TRP A 11 -12.08 -19.16 10.21
CA TRP A 11 -13.09 -19.80 9.36
C TRP A 11 -14.22 -20.40 10.25
N ARG A 12 -15.42 -19.95 10.08
CA ARG A 12 -16.57 -20.75 10.51
C ARG A 12 -16.49 -22.07 9.76
N ALA A 13 -16.60 -23.18 10.50
CA ALA A 13 -16.76 -24.49 9.89
C ALA A 13 -17.84 -24.39 8.81
N ALA A 14 -17.57 -25.00 7.64
CA ALA A 14 -18.60 -25.14 6.61
C ALA A 14 -19.86 -25.69 7.26
N PRO A 15 -21.05 -25.16 6.92
CA PRO A 15 -22.29 -25.71 7.46
C PRO A 15 -22.25 -27.23 7.27
N ALA A 16 -22.54 -27.98 8.35
CA ALA A 16 -22.67 -29.42 8.21
C ALA A 16 -23.66 -29.70 7.07
N GLN A 17 -23.46 -30.74 6.27
CA GLN A 17 -24.37 -31.07 5.15
C GLN A 17 -25.84 -30.99 5.55
N ALA A 18 -26.15 -31.31 6.82
CA ALA A 18 -27.49 -31.23 7.38
C ALA A 18 -28.11 -29.81 7.33
N ASP A 19 -27.31 -28.79 7.33
CA ASP A 19 -27.75 -27.38 7.33
C ASP A 19 -27.66 -26.72 5.93
N ALA A 20 -27.23 -27.52 4.91
CA ALA A 20 -27.17 -27.07 3.53
C ALA A 20 -28.55 -26.60 3.06
N ARG A 21 -28.64 -25.44 2.44
CA ARG A 21 -29.89 -24.90 1.91
C ARG A 21 -30.16 -25.46 0.52
N ILE A 22 -31.19 -26.29 0.43
CA ILE A 22 -31.58 -26.98 -0.81
C ILE A 22 -32.91 -26.41 -1.31
N LEU A 23 -32.93 -25.89 -2.53
CA LEU A 23 -34.16 -25.53 -3.21
C LEU A 23 -34.71 -26.76 -3.94
N ILE A 24 -35.97 -27.03 -3.78
CA ILE A 24 -36.70 -28.13 -4.45
C ILE A 24 -37.84 -27.50 -5.24
N VAL A 25 -37.71 -27.55 -6.56
CA VAL A 25 -38.61 -26.87 -7.51
C VAL A 25 -39.34 -27.93 -8.36
N ASP A 26 -40.63 -28.05 -8.17
CA ASP A 26 -41.51 -29.01 -8.90
C ASP A 26 -42.94 -28.47 -8.79
N ASP A 27 -43.68 -28.38 -9.89
CA ASP A 27 -45.07 -27.91 -9.88
C ASP A 27 -46.06 -28.89 -9.26
N GLU A 28 -45.68 -30.17 -9.16
CA GLU A 28 -46.49 -31.23 -8.57
C GLU A 28 -46.27 -31.31 -7.05
N PRO A 29 -47.28 -31.00 -6.21
CA PRO A 29 -47.13 -31.03 -4.73
C PRO A 29 -46.76 -32.40 -4.18
N ALA A 30 -47.13 -33.49 -4.89
CA ALA A 30 -46.80 -34.84 -4.50
C ALA A 30 -45.28 -35.10 -4.57
N ASN A 31 -44.63 -34.62 -5.62
CA ASN A 31 -43.17 -34.71 -5.79
C ASN A 31 -42.42 -33.91 -4.71
N LEU A 32 -42.87 -32.68 -4.46
CA LEU A 32 -42.27 -31.82 -3.40
C LEU A 32 -42.33 -32.53 -2.04
N LYS A 33 -43.49 -33.09 -1.65
CA LYS A 33 -43.63 -33.80 -0.39
C LYS A 33 -42.78 -35.07 -0.32
N LEU A 34 -42.67 -35.80 -1.44
CA LEU A 34 -41.84 -36.99 -1.51
C LEU A 34 -40.36 -36.67 -1.33
N LEU A 35 -39.84 -35.68 -2.05
CA LEU A 35 -38.44 -35.21 -1.97
C LEU A 35 -38.14 -34.67 -0.58
N ASP A 36 -39.01 -33.81 -0.02
CA ASP A 36 -38.87 -33.29 1.35
C ASP A 36 -38.76 -34.42 2.37
N LYS A 37 -39.62 -35.43 2.28
CA LYS A 37 -39.61 -36.60 3.19
C LYS A 37 -38.32 -37.40 3.04
N MET A 38 -37.84 -37.64 1.81
CA MET A 38 -36.62 -38.39 1.56
C MET A 38 -35.39 -37.67 2.12
N LEU A 39 -35.27 -36.38 1.87
CA LEU A 39 -34.14 -35.59 2.31
C LEU A 39 -34.15 -35.34 3.83
N ARG A 40 -35.31 -35.05 4.43
CA ARG A 40 -35.41 -34.92 5.90
C ARG A 40 -35.09 -36.22 6.62
N ALA A 41 -35.45 -37.35 6.08
CA ALA A 41 -35.12 -38.67 6.64
C ALA A 41 -33.61 -38.94 6.64
N GLU A 42 -32.82 -38.26 5.77
CA GLU A 42 -31.36 -38.34 5.71
C GLU A 42 -30.70 -37.27 6.58
N GLY A 43 -31.48 -36.36 7.18
CA GLY A 43 -30.99 -35.36 8.11
C GLY A 43 -30.89 -33.93 7.55
N TYR A 44 -31.21 -33.67 6.28
CA TYR A 44 -31.25 -32.32 5.72
C TYR A 44 -32.37 -31.50 6.36
N ARG A 45 -32.08 -30.30 6.84
CA ARG A 45 -33.02 -29.51 7.64
C ARG A 45 -33.51 -28.26 6.92
N ASN A 46 -32.68 -27.69 6.05
CA ASN A 46 -32.95 -26.40 5.39
C ASN A 46 -33.43 -26.62 3.96
N LEU A 47 -34.65 -27.10 3.82
CA LEU A 47 -35.31 -27.41 2.54
C LEU A 47 -36.34 -26.30 2.22
N VAL A 48 -36.24 -25.72 1.03
CA VAL A 48 -37.17 -24.71 0.51
C VAL A 48 -37.94 -25.34 -0.66
N LEU A 49 -39.24 -25.52 -0.47
CA LEU A 49 -40.11 -26.12 -1.45
C LEU A 49 -40.75 -25.02 -2.31
N ILE A 50 -40.58 -25.08 -3.62
CA ILE A 50 -41.05 -24.08 -4.58
C ILE A 50 -41.94 -24.76 -5.61
N GLN A 51 -43.22 -24.42 -5.58
CA GLN A 51 -44.20 -24.94 -6.53
C GLN A 51 -44.31 -24.11 -7.81
N ASP A 52 -44.12 -22.81 -7.70
CA ASP A 52 -44.12 -21.88 -8.82
C ASP A 52 -42.69 -21.52 -9.25
N PRO A 53 -42.22 -21.97 -10.45
CA PRO A 53 -40.85 -21.76 -10.90
C PRO A 53 -40.46 -20.29 -11.00
N ARG A 54 -41.39 -19.34 -11.09
CA ARG A 54 -41.13 -17.90 -11.13
C ARG A 54 -40.57 -17.36 -9.80
N GLN A 55 -40.75 -18.10 -8.69
CA GLN A 55 -40.26 -17.73 -7.37
C GLN A 55 -38.80 -18.17 -7.12
N VAL A 56 -38.20 -18.97 -8.03
CA VAL A 56 -36.83 -19.50 -7.84
C VAL A 56 -35.81 -18.41 -7.68
N MET A 57 -35.85 -17.36 -8.51
CA MET A 57 -34.89 -16.27 -8.47
C MET A 57 -35.03 -15.40 -7.20
N GLU A 58 -36.24 -15.26 -6.67
CA GLU A 58 -36.48 -14.60 -5.39
C GLU A 58 -35.92 -15.44 -4.24
N ALA A 59 -36.22 -16.73 -4.22
CA ALA A 59 -35.71 -17.69 -3.23
C ALA A 59 -34.18 -17.77 -3.27
N TYR A 60 -33.56 -17.73 -4.45
CA TYR A 60 -32.11 -17.70 -4.62
C TYR A 60 -31.49 -16.46 -3.97
N ARG A 61 -32.06 -15.26 -4.23
CA ARG A 61 -31.57 -14.00 -3.68
C ARG A 61 -31.82 -13.82 -2.19
N ALA A 62 -32.74 -14.57 -1.62
CA ALA A 62 -33.06 -14.49 -0.18
C ALA A 62 -31.94 -15.03 0.73
N GLY A 63 -30.92 -15.71 0.19
CA GLY A 63 -29.76 -16.19 0.93
C GLY A 63 -28.98 -17.26 0.18
N PRO A 64 -27.80 -17.67 0.70
CA PRO A 64 -26.94 -18.64 0.03
C PRO A 64 -27.68 -19.98 -0.17
N VAL A 65 -27.58 -20.53 -1.36
CA VAL A 65 -28.14 -21.83 -1.75
C VAL A 65 -27.01 -22.78 -2.03
N ASP A 66 -27.13 -24.04 -1.60
CA ASP A 66 -26.07 -25.04 -1.72
C ASP A 66 -26.38 -26.11 -2.78
N LEU A 67 -27.66 -26.31 -3.11
CA LEU A 67 -28.12 -27.25 -4.15
C LEU A 67 -29.52 -26.85 -4.65
N ILE A 68 -29.79 -27.13 -5.92
CA ILE A 68 -31.11 -26.94 -6.51
C ILE A 68 -31.53 -28.27 -7.16
N LEU A 69 -32.68 -28.80 -6.74
CA LEU A 69 -33.41 -29.88 -7.43
C LEU A 69 -34.47 -29.18 -8.29
N LEU A 70 -34.43 -29.36 -9.61
CA LEU A 70 -35.25 -28.59 -10.54
C LEU A 70 -35.98 -29.52 -11.53
N ASP A 71 -37.30 -29.53 -11.49
CA ASP A 71 -38.07 -30.17 -12.53
C ASP A 71 -37.99 -29.44 -13.88
N ILE A 72 -38.02 -30.20 -14.97
CA ILE A 72 -38.02 -29.61 -16.33
C ILE A 72 -39.39 -29.15 -16.73
N ASN A 73 -40.42 -30.00 -16.50
CA ASN A 73 -41.73 -29.86 -17.10
C ASN A 73 -42.70 -29.13 -16.16
N MET A 74 -42.54 -27.84 -16.06
CA MET A 74 -43.40 -26.99 -15.23
C MET A 74 -44.19 -25.97 -16.08
N PRO A 75 -45.42 -25.61 -15.66
CA PRO A 75 -46.22 -24.59 -16.33
C PRO A 75 -45.55 -23.22 -16.15
N HIS A 76 -45.84 -22.30 -17.07
CA HIS A 76 -45.40 -20.90 -17.10
C HIS A 76 -43.90 -20.67 -17.36
N LEU A 77 -43.01 -21.42 -16.71
CA LEU A 77 -41.56 -21.32 -16.86
C LEU A 77 -40.94 -22.72 -16.75
N ASP A 78 -40.41 -23.26 -17.83
CA ASP A 78 -39.76 -24.58 -17.81
C ASP A 78 -38.41 -24.55 -17.06
N GLY A 79 -37.95 -25.74 -16.64
CA GLY A 79 -36.70 -25.86 -15.90
C GLY A 79 -35.47 -25.40 -16.69
N PHE A 80 -35.48 -25.43 -18.02
CA PHE A 80 -34.40 -24.92 -18.85
C PHE A 80 -34.31 -23.39 -18.80
N ALA A 81 -35.47 -22.72 -18.79
CA ALA A 81 -35.51 -21.28 -18.66
C ALA A 81 -35.07 -20.81 -17.26
N VAL A 82 -35.42 -21.55 -16.20
CA VAL A 82 -34.90 -21.28 -14.84
C VAL A 82 -33.38 -21.48 -14.80
N LEU A 83 -32.88 -22.56 -15.39
CA LEU A 83 -31.44 -22.84 -15.45
C LEU A 83 -30.68 -21.72 -16.20
N ALA A 84 -31.21 -21.25 -17.32
CA ALA A 84 -30.62 -20.14 -18.07
C ALA A 84 -30.62 -18.84 -17.28
N GLN A 85 -31.65 -18.55 -16.47
CA GLN A 85 -31.66 -17.37 -15.58
C GLN A 85 -30.61 -17.48 -14.49
N LEU A 86 -30.37 -18.66 -13.91
CA LEU A 86 -29.34 -18.90 -12.92
C LEU A 86 -27.93 -18.73 -13.53
N GLN A 87 -27.70 -19.29 -14.72
CA GLN A 87 -26.42 -19.14 -15.41
C GLN A 87 -26.11 -17.70 -15.81
N ALA A 88 -27.13 -16.89 -16.10
CA ALA A 88 -26.95 -15.48 -16.43
C ALA A 88 -26.50 -14.61 -15.26
N LEU A 89 -26.45 -15.14 -14.02
CA LEU A 89 -25.94 -14.42 -12.85
C LEU A 89 -24.42 -14.32 -12.83
N ASP A 90 -23.74 -15.15 -13.64
CA ASP A 90 -22.26 -15.23 -13.67
C ASP A 90 -21.62 -15.37 -12.26
N ASP A 91 -22.32 -16.13 -11.40
CA ASP A 91 -21.88 -16.38 -10.02
C ASP A 91 -20.83 -17.51 -10.00
N PRO A 92 -19.56 -17.26 -9.60
CA PRO A 92 -18.52 -18.28 -9.54
C PRO A 92 -18.84 -19.39 -8.52
N LEU A 93 -19.75 -19.14 -7.59
CA LEU A 93 -20.24 -20.09 -6.59
C LEU A 93 -21.69 -20.51 -6.83
N LEU A 94 -22.14 -20.48 -8.09
CA LEU A 94 -23.46 -20.96 -8.44
C LEU A 94 -23.67 -22.40 -7.92
N PRO A 95 -24.74 -22.66 -7.15
CA PRO A 95 -25.00 -23.99 -6.60
C PRO A 95 -25.24 -25.03 -7.72
N PRO A 96 -24.83 -26.26 -7.52
CA PRO A 96 -25.12 -27.32 -8.48
C PRO A 96 -26.64 -27.52 -8.63
N VAL A 97 -27.06 -27.68 -9.88
CA VAL A 97 -28.45 -27.96 -10.24
C VAL A 97 -28.56 -29.41 -10.67
N ILE A 98 -29.44 -30.18 -10.00
CA ILE A 98 -29.87 -31.53 -10.42
C ILE A 98 -31.20 -31.39 -11.12
N ILE A 99 -31.28 -31.81 -12.36
CA ILE A 99 -32.50 -31.83 -13.13
C ILE A 99 -33.33 -33.07 -12.76
N LEU A 100 -34.62 -32.87 -12.50
CA LEU A 100 -35.59 -33.93 -12.31
C LEU A 100 -36.39 -34.11 -13.60
N THR A 101 -36.48 -35.31 -14.14
CA THR A 101 -37.15 -35.54 -15.44
C THR A 101 -37.85 -36.87 -15.55
N ALA A 102 -39.04 -36.86 -16.14
CA ALA A 102 -39.72 -38.08 -16.56
C ALA A 102 -39.29 -38.57 -17.96
N GLN A 103 -38.50 -37.78 -18.69
CA GLN A 103 -38.04 -38.05 -20.04
C GLN A 103 -36.66 -38.69 -20.02
N HIS A 104 -36.53 -39.90 -20.61
CA HIS A 104 -35.27 -40.62 -20.72
C HIS A 104 -34.53 -40.37 -22.05
N GLY A 105 -34.99 -39.40 -22.85
CA GLY A 105 -34.38 -39.07 -24.14
C GLY A 105 -32.97 -38.48 -24.00
N ARG A 106 -32.02 -39.03 -24.75
CA ARG A 106 -30.61 -38.57 -24.74
C ARG A 106 -30.48 -37.10 -25.04
N ASP A 107 -31.32 -36.54 -25.90
CA ASP A 107 -31.30 -35.13 -26.30
C ASP A 107 -31.68 -34.17 -25.15
N VAL A 108 -32.66 -34.57 -24.31
CA VAL A 108 -33.08 -33.81 -23.14
C VAL A 108 -31.95 -33.76 -22.10
N LEU A 109 -31.29 -34.89 -21.88
CA LEU A 109 -30.15 -34.98 -20.97
C LEU A 109 -28.96 -34.13 -21.43
N LEU A 110 -28.62 -34.20 -22.72
CA LEU A 110 -27.55 -33.37 -23.29
C LEU A 110 -27.88 -31.89 -23.21
N ARG A 111 -29.15 -31.52 -23.47
CA ARG A 111 -29.60 -30.11 -23.35
C ARG A 111 -29.48 -29.62 -21.90
N ALA A 112 -29.85 -30.45 -20.91
CA ALA A 112 -29.73 -30.09 -19.49
C ALA A 112 -28.26 -29.86 -19.09
N LEU A 113 -27.36 -30.77 -19.42
CA LEU A 113 -25.94 -30.69 -19.09
C LEU A 113 -25.27 -29.52 -19.82
N ASN A 114 -25.55 -29.29 -21.09
CA ASN A 114 -25.05 -28.17 -21.87
C ASN A 114 -25.60 -26.83 -21.36
N GLY A 115 -26.80 -26.83 -20.77
CA GLY A 115 -27.41 -25.66 -20.12
C GLY A 115 -26.83 -25.35 -18.73
N GLY A 116 -25.87 -26.16 -18.25
CA GLY A 116 -25.17 -25.91 -16.97
C GLY A 116 -25.69 -26.71 -15.78
N ALA A 117 -26.63 -27.67 -15.99
CA ALA A 117 -26.97 -28.62 -14.95
C ALA A 117 -25.76 -29.52 -14.64
N ARG A 118 -25.58 -29.85 -13.37
CA ARG A 118 -24.46 -30.70 -12.93
C ARG A 118 -24.80 -32.18 -12.99
N ASP A 119 -26.09 -32.50 -12.87
CA ASP A 119 -26.58 -33.90 -12.91
C ASP A 119 -28.06 -33.94 -13.23
N PHE A 120 -28.60 -35.15 -13.38
CA PHE A 120 -30.03 -35.39 -13.58
C PHE A 120 -30.52 -36.67 -12.85
N ILE A 121 -31.81 -36.72 -12.53
CA ILE A 121 -32.46 -37.85 -11.89
C ILE A 121 -33.77 -38.13 -12.62
N GLY A 122 -34.00 -39.41 -12.99
CA GLY A 122 -35.25 -39.86 -13.62
C GLY A 122 -36.41 -40.02 -12.63
N LYS A 123 -37.61 -39.64 -13.06
CA LYS A 123 -38.85 -39.97 -12.34
C LYS A 123 -39.36 -41.32 -12.83
N PRO A 124 -39.79 -42.28 -11.96
CA PRO A 124 -39.96 -42.16 -10.51
C PRO A 124 -38.63 -42.19 -9.77
N PHE A 125 -38.48 -41.39 -8.68
CA PHE A 125 -37.23 -41.23 -7.94
C PHE A 125 -36.80 -42.51 -7.23
N ASP A 126 -35.61 -43.01 -7.51
CA ASP A 126 -34.92 -43.96 -6.64
C ASP A 126 -34.29 -43.21 -5.46
N ARG A 127 -34.60 -43.64 -4.23
CA ARG A 127 -34.13 -42.98 -3.02
C ARG A 127 -32.60 -43.01 -2.90
N LEU A 128 -31.98 -44.16 -3.19
CA LEU A 128 -30.54 -44.33 -3.03
C LEU A 128 -29.77 -43.48 -4.05
N GLU A 129 -30.27 -43.48 -5.30
CA GLU A 129 -29.69 -42.66 -6.36
C GLU A 129 -29.80 -41.16 -6.03
N LEU A 130 -31.00 -40.67 -5.64
CA LEU A 130 -31.19 -39.27 -5.25
C LEU A 130 -30.22 -38.83 -4.14
N LEU A 131 -30.18 -39.60 -3.05
CA LEU A 131 -29.35 -39.24 -1.89
C LEU A 131 -27.85 -39.29 -2.20
N ALA A 132 -27.41 -40.27 -3.01
CA ALA A 132 -26.00 -40.33 -3.41
C ALA A 132 -25.58 -39.12 -4.26
N ARG A 133 -26.43 -38.73 -5.25
CA ARG A 133 -26.14 -37.57 -6.11
C ARG A 133 -26.18 -36.25 -5.33
N VAL A 134 -27.18 -36.05 -4.47
CA VAL A 134 -27.30 -34.88 -3.59
C VAL A 134 -26.06 -34.75 -2.70
N ARG A 135 -25.65 -35.84 -2.03
CA ARG A 135 -24.48 -35.86 -1.16
C ARG A 135 -23.21 -35.46 -1.91
N ASN A 136 -22.94 -36.14 -3.04
CA ASN A 136 -21.73 -35.93 -3.81
C ASN A 136 -21.61 -34.46 -4.30
N LEU A 137 -22.72 -33.89 -4.80
CA LEU A 137 -22.68 -32.49 -5.29
C LEU A 137 -22.60 -31.48 -4.17
N LEU A 138 -23.25 -31.74 -3.02
CA LEU A 138 -23.11 -30.89 -1.84
C LEU A 138 -21.68 -30.92 -1.29
N ASP A 139 -21.02 -32.07 -1.20
CA ASP A 139 -19.65 -32.19 -0.75
C ASP A 139 -18.71 -31.33 -1.58
N VAL A 140 -18.82 -31.45 -2.91
CA VAL A 140 -18.00 -30.65 -3.83
C VAL A 140 -18.30 -29.16 -3.69
N HIS A 141 -19.57 -28.75 -3.67
CA HIS A 141 -19.97 -27.37 -3.60
C HIS A 141 -19.56 -26.69 -2.27
N LEU A 142 -19.79 -27.38 -1.15
CA LEU A 142 -19.40 -26.86 0.17
C LEU A 142 -17.88 -26.73 0.31
N ALA A 143 -17.12 -27.69 -0.25
CA ALA A 143 -15.67 -27.59 -0.31
C ALA A 143 -15.20 -26.40 -1.16
N GLN A 144 -15.83 -26.17 -2.33
CA GLN A 144 -15.52 -25.00 -3.18
C GLN A 144 -15.83 -23.68 -2.47
N ARG A 145 -16.97 -23.57 -1.79
CA ARG A 145 -17.31 -22.38 -0.99
C ARG A 145 -16.32 -22.11 0.13
N LEU A 146 -15.88 -23.17 0.83
CA LEU A 146 -14.89 -23.06 1.89
C LEU A 146 -13.55 -22.55 1.33
N LEU A 147 -13.08 -23.12 0.22
CA LEU A 147 -11.85 -22.72 -0.42
C LEU A 147 -11.91 -21.26 -0.89
N HIS A 148 -13.05 -20.84 -1.44
CA HIS A 148 -13.24 -19.46 -1.88
C HIS A 148 -13.17 -18.48 -0.70
N ALA A 149 -13.90 -18.80 0.38
CA ALA A 149 -13.85 -17.98 1.59
C ALA A 149 -12.44 -17.91 2.23
N GLN A 150 -11.70 -19.02 2.22
CA GLN A 150 -10.31 -19.03 2.71
C GLN A 150 -9.38 -18.19 1.83
N LYS A 151 -9.56 -18.27 0.50
CA LYS A 151 -8.80 -17.45 -0.45
C LYS A 151 -9.01 -15.96 -0.17
N ASP A 152 -10.25 -15.51 -0.01
CA ASP A 152 -10.58 -14.11 0.25
C ASP A 152 -9.93 -13.58 1.54
N VAL A 153 -9.99 -14.41 2.61
CA VAL A 153 -9.34 -14.08 3.89
C VAL A 153 -7.83 -13.98 3.73
N LEU A 154 -7.20 -14.95 3.03
CA LEU A 154 -5.76 -14.95 2.82
C LEU A 154 -5.30 -13.76 1.97
N GLU A 155 -6.03 -13.43 0.91
CA GLU A 155 -5.74 -12.26 0.07
C GLU A 155 -5.84 -10.94 0.85
N ALA A 156 -6.83 -10.82 1.75
CA ALA A 156 -6.96 -9.67 2.62
C ALA A 156 -5.79 -9.57 3.62
N GLU A 157 -5.36 -10.70 4.20
CA GLU A 157 -4.21 -10.74 5.10
C GLU A 157 -2.91 -10.41 4.39
N VAL A 158 -2.67 -10.96 3.20
CA VAL A 158 -1.49 -10.65 2.38
C VAL A 158 -1.43 -9.15 2.07
N ARG A 159 -2.56 -8.56 1.65
CA ARG A 159 -2.64 -7.11 1.40
C ARG A 159 -2.30 -6.29 2.65
N ALA A 160 -2.87 -6.64 3.79
CA ALA A 160 -2.62 -5.95 5.06
C ALA A 160 -1.14 -6.05 5.48
N ARG A 161 -0.54 -7.24 5.40
CA ARG A 161 0.86 -7.49 5.73
C ARG A 161 1.83 -6.79 4.79
N THR A 162 1.54 -6.79 3.50
CA THR A 162 2.36 -6.05 2.51
C THR A 162 2.35 -4.55 2.80
N HIS A 163 1.17 -4.00 3.13
CA HIS A 163 1.06 -2.58 3.48
C HIS A 163 1.81 -2.24 4.78
N GLU A 164 1.70 -3.07 5.83
CA GLU A 164 2.42 -2.91 7.09
C GLU A 164 3.95 -2.96 6.89
N LEU A 165 4.44 -3.95 6.12
CA LEU A 165 5.85 -4.08 5.77
C LEU A 165 6.37 -2.84 5.01
N HIS A 166 5.62 -2.37 4.01
CA HIS A 166 5.99 -1.17 3.26
C HIS A 166 6.10 0.04 4.20
N ARG A 167 5.07 0.27 5.03
CA ARG A 167 5.06 1.37 6.01
C ARG A 167 6.23 1.31 6.98
N THR A 168 6.53 0.12 7.53
CA THR A 168 7.63 -0.07 8.47
C THR A 168 8.99 0.18 7.81
N ARG A 169 9.18 -0.31 6.56
CA ARG A 169 10.39 -0.05 5.78
C ARG A 169 10.63 1.46 5.60
N LEU A 170 9.59 2.22 5.23
CA LEU A 170 9.67 3.66 5.07
C LEU A 170 10.01 4.38 6.37
N GLN A 171 9.40 3.97 7.49
CA GLN A 171 9.71 4.55 8.81
C GLN A 171 11.17 4.33 9.21
N VAL A 172 11.74 3.14 8.92
CA VAL A 172 13.15 2.86 9.21
C VAL A 172 14.06 3.76 8.39
N VAL A 173 13.80 3.90 7.09
CA VAL A 173 14.57 4.76 6.19
C VAL A 173 14.53 6.22 6.64
N GLN A 174 13.35 6.74 6.95
CA GLN A 174 13.18 8.12 7.45
C GLN A 174 13.92 8.34 8.79
N ARG A 175 13.93 7.35 9.67
CA ARG A 175 14.66 7.43 10.95
C ARG A 175 16.16 7.40 10.74
N LEU A 176 16.66 6.62 9.78
CA LEU A 176 18.09 6.60 9.43
C LEU A 176 18.54 7.93 8.85
N GLY A 177 17.78 8.53 7.91
CA GLY A 177 18.05 9.87 7.40
C GLY A 177 18.12 10.91 8.52
N ARG A 178 17.10 10.93 9.41
CA ARG A 178 17.10 11.82 10.58
C ARG A 178 18.29 11.62 11.52
N ALA A 179 18.73 10.38 11.72
CA ALA A 179 19.86 10.09 12.58
C ALA A 179 21.18 10.64 12.01
N ALA A 180 21.33 10.66 10.69
CA ALA A 180 22.47 11.27 10.02
C ALA A 180 22.50 12.80 10.22
N GLU A 181 21.36 13.46 10.02
CA GLU A 181 21.25 14.93 10.16
C GLU A 181 21.32 15.41 11.62
N TYR A 182 20.92 14.56 12.59
CA TYR A 182 21.03 14.94 14.00
C TYR A 182 22.43 15.32 14.42
N ARG A 183 23.47 14.84 13.70
CA ARG A 183 24.87 15.23 13.91
C ARG A 183 25.23 16.59 13.30
N ASP A 184 24.51 17.00 12.23
CA ASP A 184 24.83 18.22 11.46
C ASP A 184 24.02 19.47 11.93
N ASN A 185 23.29 19.37 13.04
CA ASN A 185 22.37 20.42 13.50
C ASN A 185 21.28 20.80 12.48
N GLU A 186 21.07 20.01 11.45
CA GLU A 186 19.94 20.16 10.54
C GLU A 186 18.69 19.55 11.16
N THR A 187 17.56 20.17 10.90
CA THR A 187 16.31 19.69 11.49
C THR A 187 15.64 18.65 10.60
N GLY A 188 14.96 17.68 11.18
CA GLY A 188 14.22 16.68 10.40
C GLY A 188 13.14 17.27 9.48
N TYR A 189 12.87 18.57 9.57
CA TYR A 189 11.98 19.30 8.65
C TYR A 189 12.64 19.55 7.30
N HIS A 190 13.96 19.77 7.25
CA HIS A 190 14.74 19.88 6.01
C HIS A 190 14.53 18.63 5.14
N ILE A 191 14.76 17.45 5.68
CA ILE A 191 14.53 16.18 4.96
C ILE A 191 13.12 16.12 4.36
N MET A 192 12.11 16.47 5.15
CA MET A 192 10.73 16.42 4.68
C MET A 192 10.49 17.38 3.52
N ARG A 193 11.04 18.60 3.60
CA ARG A 193 10.90 19.59 2.53
C ARG A 193 11.61 19.14 1.25
N VAL A 194 12.89 18.77 1.36
CA VAL A 194 13.69 18.30 0.21
C VAL A 194 13.04 17.10 -0.46
N SER A 195 12.58 16.11 0.32
CA SER A 195 11.99 14.90 -0.23
C SER A 195 10.68 15.15 -0.98
N HIS A 196 9.81 16.01 -0.43
CA HIS A 196 8.53 16.33 -1.09
C HIS A 196 8.75 17.18 -2.36
N VAL A 197 9.70 18.12 -2.31
CA VAL A 197 10.06 18.92 -3.48
C VAL A 197 10.72 18.07 -4.56
N ALA A 198 11.61 17.14 -4.19
CA ALA A 198 12.23 16.22 -5.12
C ALA A 198 11.19 15.30 -5.80
N ALA A 199 10.24 14.76 -5.04
CA ALA A 199 9.16 13.94 -5.61
C ALA A 199 8.24 14.74 -6.56
N LEU A 200 7.94 15.99 -6.20
CA LEU A 200 7.15 16.89 -7.05
C LEU A 200 7.88 17.18 -8.38
N LEU A 201 9.18 17.49 -8.32
CA LEU A 201 10.03 17.72 -9.50
C LEU A 201 10.19 16.46 -10.35
N ALA A 202 10.30 15.29 -9.75
CA ALA A 202 10.37 14.01 -10.46
C ALA A 202 9.11 13.79 -11.32
N GLY A 203 7.92 14.08 -10.78
CA GLY A 203 6.67 14.02 -11.54
C GLY A 203 6.64 14.99 -12.71
N ALA A 204 7.10 16.23 -12.54
CA ALA A 204 7.22 17.21 -13.62
C ALA A 204 8.27 16.82 -14.68
N ALA A 205 9.30 16.07 -14.27
CA ALA A 205 10.31 15.51 -15.17
C ALA A 205 9.85 14.21 -15.88
N GLY A 206 8.59 13.78 -15.69
CA GLY A 206 7.98 12.67 -16.41
C GLY A 206 8.04 11.32 -15.70
N TRP A 207 8.41 11.27 -14.43
CA TRP A 207 8.37 10.03 -13.64
C TRP A 207 6.93 9.66 -13.30
N ASP A 208 6.65 8.36 -13.28
CA ASP A 208 5.35 7.85 -12.84
C ASP A 208 5.17 7.92 -11.31
N ALA A 209 3.96 7.63 -10.83
CA ALA A 209 3.62 7.73 -9.42
C ALA A 209 4.48 6.81 -8.52
N GLY A 210 4.84 5.61 -8.99
CA GLY A 210 5.70 4.68 -8.26
C GLY A 210 7.14 5.18 -8.15
N GLN A 211 7.65 5.77 -9.22
CA GLN A 211 8.98 6.39 -9.25
C GLN A 211 9.03 7.65 -8.37
N CYS A 212 7.97 8.47 -8.37
CA CYS A 212 7.85 9.62 -7.47
C CYS A 212 7.80 9.19 -6.00
N ASP A 213 7.11 8.09 -5.67
CA ASP A 213 7.12 7.53 -4.32
C ASP A 213 8.51 7.02 -3.91
N LEU A 214 9.23 6.36 -4.83
CA LEU A 214 10.63 5.98 -4.60
C LEU A 214 11.51 7.21 -4.35
N MET A 215 11.37 8.30 -5.12
CA MET A 215 12.11 9.56 -4.90
C MET A 215 11.83 10.14 -3.53
N LEU A 216 10.55 10.22 -3.14
CA LEU A 216 10.13 10.71 -1.82
C LEU A 216 10.83 9.98 -0.67
N ASN A 217 11.03 8.67 -0.84
CA ASN A 217 11.56 7.81 0.20
C ASN A 217 13.08 7.58 0.10
N ALA A 218 13.71 7.81 -1.05
CA ALA A 218 15.16 7.68 -1.25
C ALA A 218 15.92 8.96 -0.91
N SER A 219 15.38 10.12 -1.26
CA SER A 219 16.03 11.42 -1.04
C SER A 219 16.35 11.76 0.43
N PRO A 220 15.63 11.26 1.46
CA PRO A 220 16.04 11.42 2.85
C PRO A 220 17.45 10.93 3.19
N MET A 221 18.01 10.06 2.33
CA MET A 221 19.32 9.44 2.58
C MET A 221 20.47 10.11 1.80
N HIS A 222 20.24 11.24 1.13
CA HIS A 222 21.26 11.89 0.31
C HIS A 222 22.54 12.21 1.10
N ASP A 223 22.39 12.59 2.35
CA ASP A 223 23.46 13.01 3.26
C ASP A 223 23.81 11.97 4.32
N ILE A 224 23.38 10.70 4.18
CA ILE A 224 23.65 9.64 5.18
C ILE A 224 25.16 9.48 5.46
N GLY A 225 26.00 9.76 4.49
CA GLY A 225 27.47 9.63 4.63
C GLY A 225 28.09 10.67 5.55
N LYS A 226 27.40 11.74 5.95
CA LYS A 226 27.86 12.68 6.98
C LYS A 226 28.16 11.99 8.31
N ILE A 227 27.59 10.79 8.54
CA ILE A 227 27.94 9.94 9.70
C ILE A 227 29.45 9.64 9.75
N GLY A 228 30.13 9.51 8.63
CA GLY A 228 31.54 9.23 8.51
C GLY A 228 32.45 10.45 8.63
N ILE A 229 31.89 11.66 8.65
CA ILE A 229 32.69 12.90 8.71
C ILE A 229 33.07 13.21 10.18
N PRO A 230 34.35 13.53 10.48
CA PRO A 230 34.78 13.90 11.82
C PRO A 230 34.09 15.18 12.34
N ASP A 231 33.74 15.21 13.65
CA ASP A 231 32.99 16.32 14.26
C ASP A 231 33.65 17.67 14.12
N HIS A 232 34.99 17.72 14.19
CA HIS A 232 35.75 18.98 14.07
C HIS A 232 35.65 19.60 12.67
N ILE A 233 35.28 18.82 11.64
CA ILE A 233 34.99 19.30 10.28
C ILE A 233 33.49 19.56 10.12
N LEU A 234 32.65 18.59 10.49
CA LEU A 234 31.22 18.65 10.32
C LEU A 234 30.59 19.85 11.08
N LEU A 235 31.03 20.07 12.31
CA LEU A 235 30.49 21.09 13.22
C LEU A 235 31.35 22.36 13.28
N LYS A 236 32.30 22.53 12.37
CA LYS A 236 33.21 23.71 12.37
C LYS A 236 32.42 24.99 12.18
N PRO A 237 32.51 25.95 13.13
CA PRO A 237 31.86 27.25 12.98
C PRO A 237 32.67 28.10 12.00
N GLY A 238 32.28 28.15 10.73
CA GLY A 238 32.92 28.97 9.71
C GLY A 238 33.21 28.22 8.41
N ARG A 239 34.08 28.81 7.57
CA ARG A 239 34.47 28.19 6.31
C ARG A 239 35.45 27.04 6.53
N LEU A 240 35.27 25.96 5.79
CA LEU A 240 36.20 24.84 5.74
C LEU A 240 37.44 25.23 4.92
N GLU A 241 38.61 24.86 5.39
CA GLU A 241 39.85 24.94 4.62
C GLU A 241 39.81 23.91 3.46
N PRO A 242 40.65 24.09 2.41
CA PRO A 242 40.60 23.17 1.24
C PRO A 242 40.74 21.71 1.60
N GLU A 243 41.56 21.32 2.57
CA GLU A 243 41.81 19.98 3.04
C GLU A 243 40.58 19.44 3.80
N GLU A 244 39.97 20.25 4.64
CA GLU A 244 38.74 19.91 5.36
C GLU A 244 37.57 19.77 4.39
N MET A 245 37.49 20.62 3.37
CA MET A 245 36.48 20.49 2.32
C MET A 245 36.68 19.23 1.51
N ALA A 246 37.90 18.78 1.25
CA ALA A 246 38.15 17.50 0.60
C ALA A 246 37.63 16.33 1.43
N VAL A 247 37.79 16.35 2.76
CA VAL A 247 37.21 15.36 3.67
C VAL A 247 35.67 15.46 3.67
N MET A 248 35.10 16.68 3.78
CA MET A 248 33.65 16.87 3.75
C MET A 248 33.03 16.27 2.49
N LYS A 249 33.61 16.45 1.32
CA LYS A 249 33.13 15.88 0.05
C LYS A 249 33.04 14.37 0.04
N THR A 250 33.78 13.67 0.90
CA THR A 250 33.72 12.20 0.97
C THR A 250 32.40 11.66 1.52
N HIS A 251 31.53 12.50 2.11
CA HIS A 251 30.21 12.03 2.56
C HIS A 251 29.39 11.41 1.42
N THR A 252 29.56 11.84 0.17
CA THR A 252 28.87 11.28 -0.99
C THR A 252 29.27 9.82 -1.24
N THR A 253 30.57 9.51 -1.20
CA THR A 253 31.10 8.16 -1.38
C THR A 253 30.85 7.29 -0.16
N ILE A 254 31.02 7.81 1.05
CA ILE A 254 30.69 7.11 2.31
C ILE A 254 29.18 6.77 2.33
N GLY A 255 28.32 7.68 1.91
CA GLY A 255 26.88 7.45 1.82
C GLY A 255 26.56 6.31 0.85
N ALA A 256 27.20 6.30 -0.32
CA ALA A 256 27.05 5.21 -1.28
C ALA A 256 27.55 3.86 -0.74
N GLU A 257 28.63 3.84 0.05
CA GLU A 257 29.13 2.63 0.72
C GLU A 257 28.19 2.13 1.80
N ILE A 258 27.63 3.01 2.64
CA ILE A 258 26.65 2.65 3.69
C ILE A 258 25.40 2.06 3.07
N LEU A 259 24.91 2.60 1.96
CA LEU A 259 23.70 2.12 1.27
C LEU A 259 23.94 0.83 0.51
N GLY A 260 25.18 0.56 0.11
CA GLY A 260 25.62 -0.69 -0.53
C GLY A 260 24.99 -0.97 -1.89
N ASP A 261 25.27 -2.13 -2.45
CA ASP A 261 24.71 -2.62 -3.72
C ASP A 261 23.50 -3.56 -3.45
N GLY A 262 22.47 -3.02 -2.79
CA GLY A 262 21.28 -3.81 -2.43
C GLY A 262 20.34 -4.08 -3.61
N ASP A 263 19.58 -5.19 -3.55
CA ASP A 263 18.57 -5.57 -4.55
C ASP A 263 17.30 -4.70 -4.50
N SER A 264 17.19 -3.79 -3.55
CA SER A 264 16.05 -2.90 -3.38
C SER A 264 16.15 -1.68 -4.29
N ASP A 265 15.12 -1.41 -5.12
CA ASP A 265 15.02 -0.21 -5.94
C ASP A 265 15.20 1.07 -5.12
N LEU A 266 14.65 1.08 -3.88
CA LEU A 266 14.79 2.18 -2.94
C LEU A 266 16.26 2.44 -2.57
N LEU A 267 17.02 1.41 -2.21
CA LEU A 267 18.42 1.57 -1.81
C LEU A 267 19.32 1.89 -3.01
N ARG A 268 19.01 1.34 -4.19
CA ARG A 268 19.73 1.72 -5.43
C ARG A 268 19.55 3.19 -5.75
N LEU A 269 18.31 3.69 -5.70
CA LEU A 269 18.02 5.10 -5.95
C LEU A 269 18.65 6.00 -4.88
N ALA A 270 18.59 5.63 -3.61
CA ALA A 270 19.21 6.38 -2.53
C ALA A 270 20.73 6.46 -2.67
N ARG A 271 21.38 5.34 -3.04
CA ARG A 271 22.81 5.30 -3.33
C ARG A 271 23.19 6.20 -4.49
N GLU A 272 22.42 6.18 -5.58
CA GLU A 272 22.61 7.04 -6.74
C GLU A 272 22.49 8.50 -6.35
N ILE A 273 21.49 8.87 -5.57
CA ILE A 273 21.28 10.21 -5.04
C ILE A 273 22.45 10.63 -4.14
N ALA A 274 22.82 9.83 -3.15
CA ALA A 274 23.92 10.11 -2.23
C ALA A 274 25.22 10.40 -2.98
N LEU A 275 25.46 9.64 -4.05
CA LEU A 275 26.70 9.77 -4.84
C LEU A 275 26.69 10.99 -5.77
N THR A 276 25.51 11.49 -6.21
CA THR A 276 25.43 12.41 -7.35
C THR A 276 24.72 13.75 -7.07
N HIS A 277 24.16 13.96 -5.89
CA HIS A 277 23.42 15.19 -5.58
C HIS A 277 24.29 16.45 -5.49
N HIS A 278 25.61 16.29 -5.42
CA HIS A 278 26.59 17.41 -5.48
C HIS A 278 27.32 17.51 -6.82
N GLU A 279 26.95 16.69 -7.81
CA GLU A 279 27.39 16.92 -9.17
C GLU A 279 26.74 18.19 -9.73
N LYS A 280 27.45 18.92 -10.59
CA LYS A 280 26.98 20.15 -11.20
C LYS A 280 26.85 20.00 -12.71
N TRP A 281 25.86 20.65 -13.27
CA TRP A 281 25.58 20.56 -14.69
C TRP A 281 26.78 20.83 -15.60
N ASP A 282 27.67 21.77 -15.20
CA ASP A 282 28.90 22.14 -15.92
C ASP A 282 30.08 21.18 -15.70
N GLY A 283 29.93 20.15 -14.85
CA GLY A 283 31.00 19.20 -14.51
C GLY A 283 31.96 19.68 -13.41
N SER A 284 31.73 20.83 -12.80
CA SER A 284 32.55 21.33 -11.67
C SER A 284 32.18 20.74 -10.32
N GLY A 285 31.21 19.79 -10.30
CA GLY A 285 30.73 19.10 -9.11
C GLY A 285 31.67 18.02 -8.58
N TYR A 286 31.17 17.22 -7.67
CA TYR A 286 31.88 16.08 -7.08
C TYR A 286 30.90 14.94 -6.75
N PRO A 287 31.40 13.67 -6.58
CA PRO A 287 32.80 13.25 -6.51
C PRO A 287 33.42 12.92 -7.87
N HIS A 288 32.62 12.73 -8.94
CA HIS A 288 33.10 12.24 -10.23
C HIS A 288 33.28 13.33 -11.30
N GLY A 289 32.74 14.53 -11.07
CA GLY A 289 32.75 15.61 -12.05
C GLY A 289 31.89 15.29 -13.28
N LEU A 290 30.76 14.61 -13.09
CA LEU A 290 29.80 14.33 -14.16
C LEU A 290 29.19 15.62 -14.67
N ALA A 291 28.94 15.70 -16.00
CA ALA A 291 28.38 16.90 -16.63
C ALA A 291 27.08 16.60 -17.40
N GLY A 292 26.16 17.55 -17.39
CA GLY A 292 24.94 17.51 -18.17
C GLY A 292 24.11 16.26 -17.94
N GLY A 293 23.66 15.62 -19.01
CA GLY A 293 22.87 14.37 -18.96
C GLY A 293 23.61 13.13 -18.45
N ALA A 294 24.94 13.20 -18.23
CA ALA A 294 25.69 12.12 -17.60
C ALA A 294 25.41 12.04 -16.07
N ILE A 295 24.93 13.13 -15.47
CA ILE A 295 24.45 13.12 -14.08
C ILE A 295 23.09 12.42 -14.07
N PRO A 296 22.88 11.39 -13.22
CA PRO A 296 21.56 10.78 -13.06
C PRO A 296 20.48 11.80 -12.75
N LEU A 297 19.28 11.62 -13.31
CA LEU A 297 18.19 12.58 -13.15
C LEU A 297 17.81 12.76 -11.66
N SER A 298 17.90 11.69 -10.88
CA SER A 298 17.67 11.69 -9.43
C SER A 298 18.60 12.64 -8.68
N GLY A 299 19.89 12.61 -9.00
CA GLY A 299 20.89 13.53 -8.42
C GLY A 299 20.62 14.98 -8.81
N ARG A 300 20.31 15.23 -10.10
CA ARG A 300 19.98 16.60 -10.59
C ARG A 300 18.74 17.17 -9.90
N ILE A 301 17.70 16.33 -9.67
CA ILE A 301 16.47 16.72 -8.98
C ILE A 301 16.75 17.08 -7.53
N VAL A 302 17.48 16.22 -6.81
CA VAL A 302 17.79 16.45 -5.39
C VAL A 302 18.69 17.69 -5.23
N ALA A 303 19.66 17.92 -6.10
CA ALA A 303 20.49 19.12 -6.09
C ALA A 303 19.65 20.43 -6.14
N VAL A 304 18.62 20.48 -6.99
CA VAL A 304 17.71 21.64 -7.06
C VAL A 304 16.92 21.81 -5.76
N ALA A 305 16.35 20.72 -5.22
CA ALA A 305 15.53 20.75 -4.02
C ALA A 305 16.36 21.13 -2.78
N ASP A 306 17.53 20.51 -2.61
CA ASP A 306 18.41 20.70 -1.47
C ASP A 306 18.98 22.13 -1.43
N VAL A 307 19.55 22.62 -2.53
CA VAL A 307 20.12 23.97 -2.57
C VAL A 307 19.05 25.03 -2.33
N PHE A 308 17.85 24.90 -2.90
CA PHE A 308 16.77 25.85 -2.63
C PHE A 308 16.38 25.86 -1.15
N ASP A 309 16.24 24.68 -0.53
CA ASP A 309 15.93 24.59 0.89
C ASP A 309 17.07 25.17 1.76
N ALA A 310 18.33 24.86 1.43
CA ALA A 310 19.49 25.38 2.12
C ALA A 310 19.65 26.92 2.03
N LEU A 311 19.22 27.51 0.92
CA LEU A 311 19.22 28.97 0.75
C LEU A 311 18.14 29.64 1.59
N THR A 312 16.96 29.02 1.65
CA THR A 312 15.76 29.64 2.24
C THR A 312 15.48 29.21 3.68
N SER A 313 16.31 28.36 4.28
CA SER A 313 16.21 27.94 5.69
C SER A 313 17.23 28.67 6.56
N GLU A 314 16.84 29.00 7.81
CA GLU A 314 17.77 29.55 8.80
C GLU A 314 18.76 28.47 9.23
N ARG A 315 20.05 28.85 9.30
CA ARG A 315 21.13 28.01 9.84
C ARG A 315 21.86 28.79 10.94
N PRO A 316 22.50 28.11 11.92
CA PRO A 316 23.16 28.80 13.05
C PRO A 316 24.09 29.94 12.68
N TYR A 317 24.65 29.92 11.47
CA TYR A 317 25.65 30.88 10.99
C TYR A 317 25.21 31.65 9.73
N LYS A 318 23.95 31.45 9.23
CA LYS A 318 23.48 32.06 7.99
C LYS A 318 21.99 32.41 8.08
N ARG A 319 21.65 33.68 7.87
CA ARG A 319 20.24 34.09 7.71
C ARG A 319 19.65 33.47 6.43
N ALA A 320 18.38 33.06 6.50
CA ALA A 320 17.64 32.64 5.33
C ALA A 320 17.59 33.77 4.28
N TRP A 321 17.73 33.41 3.03
CA TRP A 321 17.48 34.31 1.91
C TRP A 321 15.98 34.51 1.74
N SER A 322 15.59 35.61 1.11
CA SER A 322 14.24 35.77 0.61
C SER A 322 13.96 34.72 -0.48
N VAL A 323 12.71 34.37 -0.67
CA VAL A 323 12.30 33.44 -1.75
C VAL A 323 12.70 34.04 -3.11
N GLU A 324 12.54 35.34 -3.26
CA GLU A 324 12.87 36.11 -4.46
C GLU A 324 14.37 36.01 -4.80
N ASP A 325 15.24 36.19 -3.80
CA ASP A 325 16.70 36.10 -3.98
C ASP A 325 17.12 34.67 -4.31
N ALA A 326 16.54 33.65 -3.63
CA ALA A 326 16.82 32.26 -3.92
C ALA A 326 16.37 31.87 -5.34
N VAL A 327 15.21 32.32 -5.78
CA VAL A 327 14.71 32.11 -7.15
C VAL A 327 15.59 32.77 -8.18
N ALA A 328 16.05 34.01 -7.91
CA ALA A 328 16.99 34.74 -8.79
C ALA A 328 18.29 33.92 -8.95
N PHE A 329 18.85 33.43 -7.84
CA PHE A 329 20.05 32.58 -7.84
C PHE A 329 19.82 31.28 -8.64
N MET A 330 18.70 30.57 -8.43
CA MET A 330 18.40 29.34 -9.17
C MET A 330 18.35 29.59 -10.69
N ARG A 331 17.79 30.73 -11.12
CA ARG A 331 17.76 31.12 -12.54
C ARG A 331 19.15 31.41 -13.08
N GLU A 332 19.98 32.14 -12.34
CA GLU A 332 21.34 32.46 -12.74
C GLU A 332 22.21 31.21 -12.87
N GLN A 333 21.99 30.23 -12.00
CA GLN A 333 22.76 28.98 -11.95
C GLN A 333 22.24 27.92 -12.92
N ALA A 334 21.19 28.19 -13.69
CA ALA A 334 20.69 27.26 -14.72
C ALA A 334 21.74 27.10 -15.84
N GLY A 335 22.13 25.88 -16.15
CA GLY A 335 23.18 25.56 -17.14
C GLY A 335 24.59 25.54 -16.59
N THR A 336 24.80 25.93 -15.32
CA THR A 336 26.08 25.84 -14.61
C THR A 336 25.99 24.88 -13.43
N HIS A 337 25.27 25.22 -12.40
CA HIS A 337 25.05 24.35 -11.27
C HIS A 337 23.90 23.35 -11.55
N PHE A 338 22.80 23.84 -12.08
CA PHE A 338 21.55 23.08 -12.24
C PHE A 338 21.21 22.79 -13.69
N ASP A 339 20.50 21.68 -13.90
CA ASP A 339 19.83 21.36 -15.15
C ASP A 339 18.82 22.47 -15.50
N PRO A 340 18.94 23.12 -16.67
CA PRO A 340 18.04 24.21 -17.08
C PRO A 340 16.58 23.80 -17.15
N ASP A 341 16.27 22.58 -17.57
CA ASP A 341 14.90 22.08 -17.67
C ASP A 341 14.30 21.86 -16.27
N LEU A 342 15.08 21.34 -15.33
CA LEU A 342 14.63 21.19 -13.95
C LEU A 342 14.42 22.53 -13.26
N VAL A 343 15.24 23.54 -13.53
CA VAL A 343 15.00 24.90 -13.02
C VAL A 343 13.70 25.47 -13.57
N ARG A 344 13.42 25.28 -14.86
CA ARG A 344 12.14 25.70 -15.46
C ARG A 344 10.96 25.02 -14.77
N HIS A 345 10.98 23.70 -14.60
CA HIS A 345 9.93 22.97 -13.87
C HIS A 345 9.79 23.41 -12.43
N PHE A 346 10.90 23.63 -11.73
CA PHE A 346 10.89 24.14 -10.37
C PHE A 346 10.17 25.50 -10.27
N LEU A 347 10.42 26.41 -11.20
CA LEU A 347 9.79 27.72 -11.23
C LEU A 347 8.29 27.65 -11.54
N GLU A 348 7.87 26.75 -12.41
CA GLU A 348 6.46 26.47 -12.69
C GLU A 348 5.73 25.90 -11.46
N LEU A 349 6.44 25.12 -10.65
CA LEU A 349 5.93 24.48 -9.44
C LEU A 349 6.14 25.30 -8.15
N LEU A 350 6.70 26.50 -8.25
CA LEU A 350 7.03 27.32 -7.07
C LEU A 350 5.89 27.49 -6.06
N PRO A 351 4.61 27.68 -6.47
CA PRO A 351 3.51 27.75 -5.51
C PRO A 351 3.39 26.49 -4.64
N GLN A 352 3.48 25.29 -5.25
CA GLN A 352 3.41 24.02 -4.51
C GLN A 352 4.66 23.81 -3.63
N VAL A 353 5.84 24.24 -4.10
CA VAL A 353 7.07 24.20 -3.29
C VAL A 353 6.91 25.07 -2.03
N LEU A 354 6.30 26.23 -2.14
CA LEU A 354 6.04 27.12 -1.00
C LEU A 354 4.98 26.53 -0.04
N GLU A 355 3.97 25.83 -0.55
CA GLU A 355 3.02 25.08 0.28
C GLU A 355 3.73 23.97 1.08
N ILE A 356 4.62 23.19 0.44
CA ILE A 356 5.44 22.18 1.12
C ILE A 356 6.26 22.83 2.23
N ARG A 357 6.92 23.97 1.96
CA ARG A 357 7.70 24.70 2.96
C ARG A 357 6.85 25.17 4.13
N ALA A 358 5.67 25.71 3.88
CA ALA A 358 4.75 26.14 4.93
C ALA A 358 4.27 24.97 5.79
N ARG A 359 3.98 23.83 5.16
CA ARG A 359 3.52 22.60 5.84
C ARG A 359 4.60 22.02 6.77
N PHE A 360 5.86 22.09 6.38
CA PHE A 360 7.01 21.57 7.12
C PHE A 360 7.89 22.71 7.65
N ALA A 361 7.27 23.82 8.08
CA ALA A 361 7.96 24.91 8.75
C ALA A 361 8.47 24.44 10.13
N GLU A 362 9.65 24.93 10.51
CA GLU A 362 10.17 24.71 11.85
C GLU A 362 9.30 25.42 12.88
N PRO A 363 9.01 24.77 14.04
CA PRO A 363 8.35 25.47 15.13
C PRO A 363 9.19 26.67 15.52
N SER A 364 8.62 27.88 15.49
CA SER A 364 9.30 29.06 15.98
C SER A 364 9.81 28.79 17.40
N ALA A 365 11.12 28.95 17.63
CA ALA A 365 11.69 28.78 18.96
C ALA A 365 10.99 29.79 19.89
N SER A 366 10.12 29.29 20.75
CA SER A 366 9.56 30.07 21.84
C SER A 366 10.75 30.59 22.64
N PRO A 367 10.82 31.91 22.93
CA PRO A 367 11.90 32.43 23.74
C PRO A 367 11.90 31.66 25.06
N ARG A 368 12.99 30.95 25.35
CA ARG A 368 13.20 30.35 26.66
C ARG A 368 13.01 31.48 27.67
N ALA A 369 11.95 31.39 28.47
CA ALA A 369 11.72 32.26 29.60
C ALA A 369 13.00 32.25 30.44
N SER A 370 13.74 33.35 30.41
CA SER A 370 14.81 33.64 31.38
C SER A 370 14.13 33.68 32.75
N GLY A 371 14.17 32.57 33.43
CA GLY A 371 13.76 32.49 34.82
C GLY A 371 14.75 33.32 35.65
N ALA A 372 14.40 34.56 35.84
CA ALA A 372 14.95 35.38 36.93
C ALA A 372 14.40 34.83 38.21
N SER A 373 15.14 33.99 38.90
CA SER A 373 14.93 33.78 40.34
C SER A 373 15.80 34.81 41.08
N GLY A 374 15.17 35.92 41.41
CA GLY A 374 15.65 36.73 42.52
C GLY A 374 15.60 35.96 43.81
N MET A 375 16.72 35.86 44.48
CA MET A 375 16.79 35.65 45.92
C MET A 375 17.76 36.67 46.49
N ASP A 376 17.14 37.64 47.14
CA ASP A 376 17.66 38.54 48.09
C ASP A 376 18.09 37.78 49.36
N ALA A 377 19.29 38.08 49.91
CA ALA A 377 19.53 38.14 51.35
C ALA A 377 21.02 38.29 51.68
N GLY A 378 21.38 39.44 52.14
CA GLY A 378 22.07 39.58 53.46
C GLY A 378 23.56 39.21 53.54
N GLY A 379 24.40 40.18 53.44
CA GLY A 379 25.26 40.77 54.47
C GLY A 379 26.44 39.97 55.05
N VAL A 380 27.51 40.77 55.25
CA VAL A 380 28.67 40.61 56.14
C VAL A 380 29.96 40.09 55.43
N GLY A 381 30.88 40.94 55.05
CA GLY A 381 32.01 41.44 55.80
C GLY A 381 33.20 40.49 55.86
N GLY A 382 34.37 40.91 55.33
CA GLY A 382 35.63 40.25 55.62
C GLY A 382 36.70 40.45 54.49
N GLN A 383 37.57 41.36 54.73
CA GLN A 383 38.83 41.69 54.04
C GLN A 383 39.72 40.45 53.92
N ASP A 384 40.50 40.34 52.85
CA ASP A 384 41.98 40.47 52.78
C ASP A 384 42.50 39.86 51.45
N GLU A 385 43.32 40.70 50.81
CA GLU A 385 44.30 40.38 49.77
C GLU A 385 45.49 39.58 50.32
N PRO A 386 46.58 39.34 49.48
CA PRO A 386 46.70 38.77 48.14
C PRO A 386 47.74 37.59 48.07
N SER A 387 48.09 37.25 46.84
CA SER A 387 49.35 36.62 46.36
C SER A 387 49.34 35.12 46.01
N ALA A 388 49.51 34.86 44.76
CA ALA A 388 50.58 34.35 43.90
C ALA A 388 49.95 33.69 42.68
#